data_c4625d39b00a60283036bceba77f861d
#
_entry.id   c4625d39b00a60283036bceba77f861d
#
_cell.length_a   1.000
_cell.length_b   1.000
_cell.length_c   1.000
_cell.angle_alpha   90.00
_cell.angle_beta   90.00
_cell.angle_gamma   90.00
#
_symmetry.space_group_name_H-M   'P 1'
#
loop_
_entity.id
_entity.type
_entity.pdbx_description
1 polymer ?
#
loop_
_entity_poly.entity_id
_entity_poly.type
_entity_poly.pdbx_seq_one_letter_code
_entity_poly.pdbx_strand_id
1 'polypeptide(L)'
;MDILSKIISKKIDELNQLKRSISISDLESSEFFERNNKSIVNGLIENEISIIAEHKRKSPSRSEINSQTPTEKIINGYQEAGAVALSILTEKNFFNGSNNDIVNARKITELPILRKDF
;
A
#
# COMPACT_ATOMS: atom_id res chain seq x y z
N MET A 1 6.34 -25.53 -6.99
CA MET A 1 6.17 -24.10 -7.31
C MET A 1 6.57 -23.30 -6.09
N ASP A 2 7.53 -22.42 -6.23
CA ASP A 2 7.93 -21.51 -5.15
C ASP A 2 6.84 -20.48 -4.84
N ILE A 3 7.02 -19.76 -3.73
CA ILE A 3 5.99 -18.80 -3.26
C ILE A 3 5.80 -17.64 -4.25
N LEU A 4 6.86 -17.15 -4.88
CA LEU A 4 6.77 -16.07 -5.85
C LEU A 4 5.94 -16.49 -7.08
N SER A 5 6.19 -17.69 -7.59
CA SER A 5 5.42 -18.25 -8.72
C SER A 5 3.93 -18.39 -8.38
N LYS A 6 3.60 -18.78 -7.15
CA LYS A 6 2.20 -18.85 -6.67
C LYS A 6 1.55 -17.47 -6.63
N ILE A 7 2.25 -16.48 -6.11
CA ILE A 7 1.76 -15.10 -6.06
C ILE A 7 1.52 -14.56 -7.47
N ILE A 8 2.49 -14.74 -8.38
CA ILE A 8 2.39 -14.29 -9.77
C ILE A 8 1.22 -14.95 -10.50
N SER A 9 1.08 -16.28 -10.39
CA SER A 9 -0.02 -17.01 -11.02
C SER A 9 -1.38 -16.47 -10.58
N LYS A 10 -1.56 -16.28 -9.27
CA LYS A 10 -2.79 -15.71 -8.72
C LYS A 10 -3.03 -14.28 -9.22
N LYS A 11 -1.97 -13.48 -9.31
CA LYS A 11 -2.07 -12.09 -9.77
C LYS A 11 -2.45 -11.99 -11.25
N ILE A 12 -1.95 -12.88 -12.09
CA ILE A 12 -2.34 -12.93 -13.52
C ILE A 12 -3.84 -13.15 -13.66
N ASP A 13 -4.41 -14.08 -12.90
CA ASP A 13 -5.85 -14.35 -12.92
C ASP A 13 -6.67 -13.13 -12.47
N GLU A 14 -6.26 -12.50 -11.38
CA GLU A 14 -6.90 -11.29 -10.87
C GLU A 14 -6.86 -10.13 -11.87
N LEU A 15 -5.70 -9.89 -12.50
CA LEU A 15 -5.54 -8.83 -13.50
C LEU A 15 -6.42 -9.08 -14.73
N ASN A 16 -6.53 -10.32 -15.18
CA ASN A 16 -7.40 -10.68 -16.29
C ASN A 16 -8.88 -10.40 -15.98
N GLN A 17 -9.30 -10.61 -14.74
CA GLN A 17 -10.65 -10.28 -14.28
C GLN A 17 -10.85 -8.75 -14.18
N LEU A 18 -9.89 -8.04 -13.58
CA LEU A 18 -9.94 -6.59 -13.42
C LEU A 18 -10.03 -5.86 -14.76
N LYS A 19 -9.22 -6.26 -15.73
CA LYS A 19 -9.22 -5.66 -17.08
C LYS A 19 -10.57 -5.80 -17.82
N ARG A 20 -11.40 -6.76 -17.43
CA ARG A 20 -12.75 -6.93 -17.99
C ARG A 20 -13.78 -6.02 -17.33
N SER A 21 -13.54 -5.60 -16.09
CA SER A 21 -14.50 -4.86 -15.28
C SER A 21 -14.15 -3.40 -15.04
N ILE A 22 -12.88 -3.02 -15.19
CA ILE A 22 -12.38 -1.67 -14.94
C ILE A 22 -11.66 -1.17 -16.19
N SER A 23 -12.12 -0.05 -16.73
CA SER A 23 -11.50 0.62 -17.85
C SER A 23 -10.44 1.63 -17.40
N ILE A 24 -9.62 2.12 -18.34
CA ILE A 24 -8.68 3.23 -18.08
C ILE A 24 -9.46 4.48 -17.67
N SER A 25 -10.60 4.75 -18.31
CA SER A 25 -11.46 5.88 -17.97
C SER A 25 -11.98 5.80 -16.53
N ASP A 26 -12.31 4.60 -16.03
CA ASP A 26 -12.71 4.41 -14.62
C ASP A 26 -11.56 4.78 -13.67
N LEU A 27 -10.32 4.41 -14.03
CA LEU A 27 -9.14 4.76 -13.23
C LEU A 27 -8.88 6.27 -13.24
N GLU A 28 -8.99 6.92 -14.40
CA GLU A 28 -8.81 8.37 -14.56
C GLU A 28 -9.86 9.19 -13.80
N SER A 29 -11.05 8.63 -13.57
CA SER A 29 -12.12 9.26 -12.80
C SER A 29 -12.05 8.98 -11.30
N SER A 30 -11.03 8.28 -10.82
CA SER A 30 -10.88 7.97 -9.40
C SER A 30 -10.59 9.22 -8.56
N GLU A 31 -11.02 9.19 -7.29
CA GLU A 31 -11.00 10.34 -6.37
C GLU A 31 -9.65 11.05 -6.27
N PHE A 32 -8.54 10.31 -6.36
CA PHE A 32 -7.20 10.86 -6.17
C PHE A 32 -6.36 10.93 -7.44
N PHE A 33 -6.94 10.73 -8.62
CA PHE A 33 -6.19 10.69 -9.88
C PHE A 33 -5.47 12.01 -10.18
N GLU A 34 -6.14 13.13 -9.99
CA GLU A 34 -5.58 14.47 -10.24
C GLU A 34 -4.74 15.02 -9.08
N ARG A 35 -4.49 14.22 -8.07
CA ARG A 35 -3.76 14.64 -6.90
C ARG A 35 -2.29 14.90 -7.19
N ASN A 36 -1.77 16.02 -6.69
CA ASN A 36 -0.34 16.28 -6.66
C ASN A 36 0.35 15.40 -5.61
N ASN A 37 1.22 14.52 -6.06
CA ASN A 37 1.95 13.61 -5.18
C ASN A 37 3.20 14.27 -4.60
N LYS A 38 3.48 13.96 -3.33
CA LYS A 38 4.76 14.34 -2.71
C LYS A 38 5.85 13.33 -3.09
N SER A 39 7.07 13.84 -3.30
CA SER A 39 8.21 13.01 -3.65
C SER A 39 8.75 12.25 -2.44
N ILE A 40 8.80 10.92 -2.53
CA ILE A 40 9.48 10.08 -1.54
C ILE A 40 10.99 10.34 -1.56
N VAL A 41 11.56 10.61 -2.73
CA VAL A 41 12.99 10.88 -2.92
C VAL A 41 13.38 12.14 -2.15
N ASN A 42 12.59 13.21 -2.23
CA ASN A 42 12.87 14.44 -1.49
C ASN A 42 12.90 14.19 0.02
N GLY A 43 11.92 13.45 0.55
CA GLY A 43 11.91 13.09 1.96
C GLY A 43 13.14 12.31 2.41
N LEU A 44 13.67 11.44 1.56
CA LEU A 44 14.87 10.66 1.84
C LEU A 44 16.15 11.51 1.78
N ILE A 45 16.23 12.49 0.87
CA ILE A 45 17.43 13.34 0.67
C ILE A 45 17.50 14.43 1.75
N GLU A 46 16.38 15.03 2.13
CA GLU A 46 16.32 16.17 3.05
C GLU A 46 16.64 15.80 4.50
N ASN A 47 16.68 14.53 4.84
CA ASN A 47 16.92 14.04 6.18
C ASN A 47 18.19 13.20 6.26
N GLU A 48 18.97 13.36 7.32
CA GLU A 48 20.17 12.56 7.57
C GLU A 48 19.83 11.07 7.75
N ILE A 49 18.77 10.78 8.47
CA ILE A 49 18.21 9.44 8.66
C ILE A 49 16.72 9.51 8.31
N SER A 50 16.26 8.57 7.49
CA SER A 50 14.88 8.51 7.04
C SER A 50 14.31 7.11 7.23
N ILE A 51 13.06 7.03 7.65
CA ILE A 51 12.34 5.77 7.83
C ILE A 51 11.13 5.75 6.91
N ILE A 52 11.02 4.68 6.11
CA ILE A 52 9.80 4.29 5.43
C ILE A 52 9.10 3.29 6.32
N ALA A 53 7.94 3.63 6.86
CA ALA A 53 7.20 2.79 7.77
C ALA A 53 6.17 1.94 7.02
N GLU A 54 6.16 0.63 7.29
CA GLU A 54 5.34 -0.32 6.56
C GLU A 54 4.13 -0.81 7.35
N HIS A 55 2.95 -0.75 6.73
CA HIS A 55 1.72 -1.38 7.20
C HIS A 55 1.55 -2.75 6.52
N LYS A 56 1.71 -3.81 7.29
CA LYS A 56 1.62 -5.20 6.87
C LYS A 56 0.91 -6.05 7.93
N ARG A 57 -0.18 -6.73 7.54
CA ARG A 57 -0.96 -7.57 8.46
C ARG A 57 -0.43 -8.99 8.56
N LYS A 58 0.02 -9.55 7.46
CA LYS A 58 0.65 -10.88 7.38
C LYS A 58 1.57 -10.98 6.18
N SER A 59 2.32 -12.07 6.10
CA SER A 59 3.13 -12.42 4.93
C SER A 59 3.10 -13.93 4.70
N PRO A 60 3.58 -14.43 3.54
CA PRO A 60 3.68 -15.86 3.29
C PRO A 60 4.51 -16.62 4.35
N SER A 61 5.51 -15.97 4.94
CA SER A 61 6.37 -16.56 5.98
C SER A 61 5.83 -16.35 7.41
N ARG A 62 4.85 -15.48 7.60
CA ARG A 62 4.28 -15.17 8.91
C ARG A 62 2.78 -14.90 8.80
N SER A 63 1.99 -15.86 9.25
CA SER A 63 0.52 -15.86 9.11
C SER A 63 -0.19 -14.75 9.91
N GLU A 64 0.45 -14.22 10.94
CA GLU A 64 -0.07 -13.11 11.74
C GLU A 64 1.06 -12.16 12.13
N ILE A 65 0.94 -10.90 11.73
CA ILE A 65 1.83 -9.80 12.15
C ILE A 65 1.01 -8.81 12.97
N ASN A 66 -0.01 -8.20 12.36
CA ASN A 66 -0.95 -7.32 13.04
C ASN A 66 -2.24 -7.18 12.20
N SER A 67 -3.26 -7.97 12.53
CA SER A 67 -4.59 -7.90 11.90
C SER A 67 -5.61 -7.13 12.76
N GLN A 68 -5.27 -6.79 13.99
CA GLN A 68 -6.20 -6.25 14.98
C GLN A 68 -6.24 -4.71 15.01
N THR A 69 -5.12 -4.06 14.72
CA THR A 69 -5.03 -2.61 14.78
C THR A 69 -5.61 -1.98 13.50
N PRO A 70 -6.54 -1.02 13.62
CA PRO A 70 -7.06 -0.29 12.47
C PRO A 70 -5.95 0.42 11.70
N THR A 71 -6.08 0.47 10.38
CA THR A 71 -5.12 1.14 9.48
C THR A 71 -4.87 2.57 9.90
N GLU A 72 -5.91 3.33 10.22
CA GLU A 72 -5.81 4.73 10.59
C GLU A 72 -4.93 4.95 11.84
N LYS A 73 -5.04 4.05 12.81
CA LYS A 73 -4.23 4.12 14.04
C LYS A 73 -2.75 3.86 13.73
N ILE A 74 -2.45 2.90 12.85
CA ILE A 74 -1.08 2.60 12.43
C ILE A 74 -0.49 3.79 11.67
N ILE A 75 -1.21 4.34 10.71
CA ILE A 75 -0.75 5.47 9.88
C ILE A 75 -0.51 6.71 10.75
N ASN A 76 -1.42 7.06 11.63
CA ASN A 76 -1.22 8.17 12.56
C ASN A 76 0.02 7.95 13.44
N GLY A 77 0.20 6.75 13.98
CA GLY A 77 1.39 6.44 14.80
C GLY A 77 2.69 6.59 14.02
N TYR A 78 2.75 6.12 12.78
CA TYR A 78 3.93 6.27 11.92
C TYR A 78 4.21 7.74 11.59
N GLN A 79 3.17 8.51 11.26
CA GLN A 79 3.30 9.93 10.98
C GLN A 79 3.78 10.73 12.21
N GLU A 80 3.21 10.48 13.37
CA GLU A 80 3.61 11.12 14.64
C GLU A 80 5.03 10.75 15.04
N ALA A 81 5.48 9.53 14.72
CA ALA A 81 6.84 9.07 14.96
C ALA A 81 7.88 9.67 13.98
N GLY A 82 7.45 10.39 12.96
CA GLY A 82 8.34 11.08 12.02
C GLY A 82 8.76 10.28 10.81
N ALA A 83 8.03 9.25 10.42
CA ALA A 83 8.25 8.56 9.15
C ALA A 83 8.19 9.55 7.98
N VAL A 84 9.10 9.42 7.01
CA VAL A 84 9.12 10.29 5.81
C VAL A 84 8.22 9.79 4.70
N ALA A 85 7.86 8.51 4.74
CA ALA A 85 6.98 7.86 3.80
C ALA A 85 6.35 6.60 4.43
N LEU A 86 5.31 6.12 3.79
CA LEU A 86 4.60 4.90 4.17
C LEU A 86 4.75 3.85 3.07
N SER A 87 4.82 2.58 3.46
CA SER A 87 4.65 1.44 2.58
C SER A 87 3.39 0.69 2.98
N ILE A 88 2.46 0.49 2.04
CA ILE A 88 1.17 -0.16 2.32
C ILE A 88 1.00 -1.33 1.35
N LEU A 89 0.86 -2.53 1.90
CA LEU A 89 0.61 -3.74 1.13
C LEU A 89 -0.88 -3.88 0.86
N THR A 90 -1.26 -4.01 -0.41
CA THR A 90 -2.66 -4.12 -0.82
C THR A 90 -3.04 -5.49 -1.37
N GLU A 91 -2.08 -6.41 -1.49
CA GLU A 91 -2.35 -7.77 -1.94
C GLU A 91 -3.21 -8.52 -0.91
N LYS A 92 -4.30 -9.13 -1.38
CA LYS A 92 -5.36 -9.68 -0.53
C LYS A 92 -5.04 -11.08 -0.01
N ASN A 93 -4.53 -11.96 -0.86
CA ASN A 93 -4.50 -13.40 -0.58
C ASN A 93 -3.33 -13.80 0.34
N PHE A 94 -2.16 -13.22 0.12
CA PHE A 94 -0.93 -13.57 0.81
C PHE A 94 -0.57 -12.60 1.93
N PHE A 95 -0.99 -11.35 1.81
CA PHE A 95 -0.65 -10.27 2.76
C PHE A 95 -1.86 -9.70 3.51
N ASN A 96 -3.07 -10.14 3.18
CA ASN A 96 -4.32 -9.68 3.79
C ASN A 96 -4.49 -8.15 3.72
N GLY A 97 -4.00 -7.56 2.63
CA GLY A 97 -4.14 -6.14 2.35
C GLY A 97 -5.45 -5.80 1.65
N SER A 98 -5.67 -4.50 1.45
CA SER A 98 -6.82 -3.96 0.73
C SER A 98 -6.50 -2.64 0.07
N ASN A 99 -7.10 -2.35 -1.07
CA ASN A 99 -7.04 -1.03 -1.70
C ASN A 99 -7.61 0.06 -0.79
N ASN A 100 -8.59 -0.28 0.04
CA ASN A 100 -9.16 0.63 1.03
C ASN A 100 -8.12 1.13 2.06
N ASP A 101 -7.07 0.37 2.32
CA ASP A 101 -6.01 0.79 3.23
C ASP A 101 -5.28 2.03 2.69
N ILE A 102 -5.01 2.09 1.38
CA ILE A 102 -4.42 3.30 0.76
C ILE A 102 -5.43 4.45 0.76
N VAL A 103 -6.68 4.20 0.42
CA VAL A 103 -7.73 5.23 0.40
C VAL A 103 -7.91 5.83 1.79
N ASN A 104 -7.98 5.01 2.82
CA ASN A 104 -8.12 5.45 4.21
C ASN A 104 -6.86 6.21 4.68
N ALA A 105 -5.67 5.69 4.38
CA ALA A 105 -4.43 6.39 4.69
C ALA A 105 -4.38 7.77 4.02
N ARG A 106 -4.75 7.85 2.74
CA ARG A 106 -4.72 9.10 1.99
C ARG A 106 -5.63 10.19 2.56
N LYS A 107 -6.71 9.82 3.24
CA LYS A 107 -7.63 10.76 3.88
C LYS A 107 -7.04 11.42 5.14
N ILE A 108 -6.04 10.81 5.75
CA ILE A 108 -5.50 11.25 7.05
C ILE A 108 -4.03 11.64 7.01
N THR A 109 -3.32 11.42 5.89
CA THR A 109 -1.92 11.78 5.75
C THR A 109 -1.58 12.36 4.38
N GLU A 110 -0.63 13.28 4.36
CA GLU A 110 -0.02 13.81 3.14
C GLU A 110 1.32 13.14 2.82
N LEU A 111 1.81 12.23 3.65
CA LEU A 111 3.06 11.51 3.40
C LEU A 111 3.04 10.77 2.07
N PRO A 112 4.18 10.67 1.37
CA PRO A 112 4.31 9.77 0.23
C PRO A 112 3.92 8.35 0.61
N ILE A 113 3.17 7.66 -0.26
CA ILE A 113 2.79 6.27 -0.06
C ILE A 113 3.35 5.41 -1.19
N LEU A 114 4.15 4.41 -0.84
CA LEU A 114 4.56 3.33 -1.72
C LEU A 114 3.49 2.23 -1.65
N ARG A 115 2.79 1.98 -2.75
CA ARG A 115 1.95 0.80 -2.87
C ARG A 115 2.84 -0.39 -3.16
N LYS A 116 2.78 -1.38 -2.31
CA LYS A 116 3.64 -2.56 -2.37
C LYS A 116 2.80 -3.83 -2.31
N ASP A 117 3.29 -4.90 -2.92
CA ASP A 117 2.59 -6.19 -2.96
C ASP A 117 1.08 -6.00 -3.28
N PHE A 118 0.79 -5.84 -4.55
CA PHE A 118 -0.56 -5.55 -5.07
C PHE A 118 -1.04 -6.56 -6.11
#